data_d0b8ff7642ed4baabb123079af123fc6
#
_entry.id   d0b8ff7642ed4baabb123079af123fc6
#
_cell.length_a   1.000
_cell.length_b   1.000
_cell.length_c   1.000
_cell.angle_alpha   90.00
_cell.angle_beta   90.00
_cell.angle_gamma   90.00
#
_symmetry.space_group_name_H-M   'P 1'
#
loop_
_entity.id
_entity.type
_entity.pdbx_description
1 polymer ?
#
loop_
_entity_poly.entity_id
_entity_poly.type
_entity_poly.pdbx_seq_one_letter_code
_entity_poly.pdbx_strand_id
1 'polypeptide(L)'
;MYNIIMYVIQFGIAVGSLFNEKLRKMWRGEQEAVRILREKVEPDAQYVWFHAASLGEFEQGRPLIEQIRKDYPQYKILLTFFSPSGYEVRKNYEGADIITYLPIDTVGNARRFLRAVRPVMAFFIKYEFWYNYLHILQYRDIPVYSVSSIFRPDQIFFKWYGRGYGRVLKCFSRFFVQNEESKELLNKIGISDAVVVGDTRFDRVLQIKEASKKLPLVEKFVNGDATDR
;
A
#
# COMPACT_ATOMS: atom_id res chain seq x y z
N MET A 1 -19.79 -4.32 -13.74
CA MET A 1 -19.02 -5.57 -13.77
C MET A 1 -18.03 -5.66 -12.60
N TYR A 2 -17.13 -4.68 -12.37
CA TYR A 2 -16.16 -4.71 -11.27
C TYR A 2 -16.79 -4.99 -9.88
N ASN A 3 -17.84 -4.27 -9.51
CA ASN A 3 -18.50 -4.45 -8.21
C ASN A 3 -19.08 -5.86 -8.01
N ILE A 4 -19.62 -6.46 -9.06
CA ILE A 4 -20.13 -7.86 -8.99
C ILE A 4 -18.97 -8.79 -8.67
N ILE A 5 -17.83 -8.63 -9.34
CA ILE A 5 -16.62 -9.43 -9.10
C ILE A 5 -16.16 -9.24 -7.64
N MET A 6 -16.12 -8.02 -7.12
CA MET A 6 -15.73 -7.76 -5.73
C MET A 6 -16.66 -8.43 -4.72
N TYR A 7 -17.97 -8.45 -4.95
CA TYR A 7 -18.91 -9.18 -4.08
C TYR A 7 -18.72 -10.70 -4.15
N VAL A 8 -18.44 -11.24 -5.35
CA VAL A 8 -18.12 -12.67 -5.51
C VAL A 8 -16.83 -13.02 -4.76
N ILE A 9 -15.79 -12.19 -4.89
CA ILE A 9 -14.52 -12.37 -4.14
C ILE A 9 -14.78 -12.28 -2.63
N GLN A 10 -15.54 -11.31 -2.18
CA GLN A 10 -15.88 -11.15 -0.77
C GLN A 10 -16.62 -12.40 -0.23
N PHE A 11 -17.58 -12.90 -0.98
CA PHE A 11 -18.27 -14.16 -0.64
C PHE A 11 -17.31 -15.35 -0.61
N GLY A 12 -16.40 -15.44 -1.61
CA GLY A 12 -15.38 -16.49 -1.66
C GLY A 12 -14.42 -16.44 -0.46
N ILE A 13 -14.00 -15.24 -0.03
CA ILE A 13 -13.19 -15.07 1.18
C ILE A 13 -13.98 -15.50 2.42
N ALA A 14 -15.26 -15.10 2.54
CA ALA A 14 -16.10 -15.48 3.67
C ALA A 14 -16.25 -17.01 3.78
N VAL A 15 -16.59 -17.68 2.69
CA VAL A 15 -16.71 -19.15 2.65
C VAL A 15 -15.34 -19.81 2.88
N GLY A 16 -14.28 -19.36 2.18
CA GLY A 16 -12.93 -19.89 2.33
C GLY A 16 -12.35 -19.71 3.75
N SER A 17 -12.82 -18.69 4.48
CA SER A 17 -12.41 -18.44 5.86
C SER A 17 -12.80 -19.58 6.82
N LEU A 18 -13.76 -20.42 6.46
CA LEU A 18 -14.15 -21.59 7.23
C LEU A 18 -13.07 -22.71 7.17
N PHE A 19 -12.34 -22.78 6.07
CA PHE A 19 -11.42 -23.87 5.76
C PHE A 19 -9.93 -23.44 5.77
N ASN A 20 -9.65 -22.13 5.64
CA ASN A 20 -8.28 -21.63 5.51
C ASN A 20 -8.00 -20.54 6.55
N GLU A 21 -6.95 -20.75 7.36
CA GLU A 21 -6.56 -19.82 8.43
C GLU A 21 -6.19 -18.43 7.93
N LYS A 22 -5.49 -18.35 6.79
CA LYS A 22 -5.11 -17.06 6.17
C LYS A 22 -6.34 -16.25 5.77
N LEU A 23 -7.31 -16.89 5.12
CA LEU A 23 -8.57 -16.25 4.74
C LEU A 23 -9.42 -15.87 5.96
N ARG A 24 -9.35 -16.68 7.02
CA ARG A 24 -10.02 -16.39 8.29
C ARG A 24 -9.46 -15.14 8.97
N LYS A 25 -8.13 -14.97 8.98
CA LYS A 25 -7.47 -13.77 9.50
C LYS A 25 -7.86 -12.54 8.68
N MET A 26 -7.84 -12.64 7.34
CA MET A 26 -8.30 -11.57 6.45
C MET A 26 -9.75 -11.18 6.75
N TRP A 27 -10.67 -12.15 6.69
CA TRP A 27 -12.09 -11.91 6.89
C TRP A 27 -12.39 -11.23 8.24
N ARG A 28 -11.82 -11.75 9.33
CA ARG A 28 -12.02 -11.16 10.67
C ARG A 28 -11.40 -9.77 10.75
N GLY A 29 -10.18 -9.59 10.27
CA GLY A 29 -9.50 -8.30 10.29
C GLY A 29 -10.21 -7.23 9.47
N GLU A 30 -10.77 -7.59 8.31
CA GLU A 30 -11.58 -6.68 7.51
C GLU A 30 -12.88 -6.26 8.21
N GLN A 31 -13.55 -7.20 8.91
CA GLN A 31 -14.76 -6.88 9.69
C GLN A 31 -14.46 -5.94 10.87
N GLU A 32 -13.29 -6.09 11.48
CA GLU A 32 -12.86 -5.27 12.60
C GLU A 32 -12.33 -3.89 12.17
N ALA A 33 -11.85 -3.76 10.94
CA ALA A 33 -11.19 -2.55 10.48
C ALA A 33 -11.98 -1.26 10.73
N VAL A 34 -13.26 -1.26 10.38
CA VAL A 34 -14.12 -0.07 10.57
C VAL A 34 -14.37 0.21 12.06
N ARG A 35 -14.44 -0.82 12.90
CA ARG A 35 -14.56 -0.68 14.35
C ARG A 35 -13.30 -0.04 14.91
N ILE A 36 -12.12 -0.57 14.57
CA ILE A 36 -10.82 -0.02 14.97
C ILE A 36 -10.71 1.45 14.59
N LEU A 37 -11.10 1.81 13.36
CA LEU A 37 -11.06 3.20 12.93
C LEU A 37 -12.00 4.09 13.75
N ARG A 38 -13.22 3.66 14.05
CA ARG A 38 -14.17 4.44 14.87
C ARG A 38 -13.69 4.64 16.31
N GLU A 39 -12.95 3.67 16.85
CA GLU A 39 -12.43 3.73 18.20
C GLU A 39 -11.13 4.57 18.30
N LYS A 40 -10.28 4.54 17.26
CA LYS A 40 -8.94 5.12 17.31
C LYS A 40 -8.77 6.42 16.53
N VAL A 41 -9.67 6.73 15.58
CA VAL A 41 -9.55 7.97 14.80
C VAL A 41 -9.94 9.16 15.68
N GLU A 42 -9.02 10.07 15.86
CA GLU A 42 -9.24 11.34 16.54
C GLU A 42 -9.93 12.32 15.58
N PRO A 43 -11.06 12.94 15.98
CA PRO A 43 -11.89 13.77 15.10
C PRO A 43 -11.16 14.95 14.47
N ASP A 44 -10.24 15.58 15.23
CA ASP A 44 -9.52 16.79 14.83
C ASP A 44 -8.14 16.50 14.21
N ALA A 45 -7.73 15.23 14.17
CA ALA A 45 -6.44 14.85 13.60
C ALA A 45 -6.52 14.69 12.08
N GLN A 46 -5.45 15.11 11.40
CA GLN A 46 -5.28 14.93 9.97
C GLN A 46 -4.50 13.65 9.69
N TYR A 47 -5.13 12.72 8.98
CA TYR A 47 -4.53 11.41 8.68
C TYR A 47 -3.95 11.36 7.27
N VAL A 48 -2.69 10.95 7.16
CA VAL A 48 -2.07 10.49 5.92
C VAL A 48 -2.25 8.98 5.84
N TRP A 49 -2.90 8.50 4.78
CA TRP A 49 -3.19 7.08 4.61
C TRP A 49 -2.19 6.40 3.70
N PHE A 50 -1.55 5.35 4.21
CA PHE A 50 -0.68 4.44 3.44
C PHE A 50 -1.37 3.09 3.26
N HIS A 51 -1.38 2.58 2.04
CA HIS A 51 -1.84 1.24 1.75
C HIS A 51 -0.74 0.41 1.09
N ALA A 52 -0.44 -0.75 1.69
CA ALA A 52 0.47 -1.77 1.17
C ALA A 52 -0.21 -3.13 1.28
N ALA A 53 -0.39 -3.87 0.19
CA ALA A 53 -1.11 -5.14 0.25
C ALA A 53 -0.38 -6.20 1.09
N SER A 54 0.94 -6.16 1.14
CA SER A 54 1.79 -7.18 1.75
C SER A 54 2.99 -6.58 2.49
N LEU A 55 3.74 -7.43 3.23
CA LEU A 55 4.97 -7.04 3.88
C LEU A 55 6.02 -6.47 2.90
N GLY A 56 6.17 -7.10 1.73
CA GLY A 56 7.15 -6.66 0.73
C GLY A 56 6.85 -5.26 0.17
N GLU A 57 5.58 -4.91 0.02
CA GLU A 57 5.17 -3.57 -0.39
C GLU A 57 5.33 -2.57 0.74
N PHE A 58 5.01 -2.96 1.97
CA PHE A 58 5.27 -2.13 3.14
C PHE A 58 6.75 -1.73 3.23
N GLU A 59 7.69 -2.66 3.06
CA GLU A 59 9.13 -2.34 3.12
C GLU A 59 9.56 -1.33 2.02
N GLN A 60 8.84 -1.26 0.91
CA GLN A 60 9.05 -0.22 -0.12
C GLN A 60 8.47 1.14 0.26
N GLY A 61 7.33 1.15 0.95
CA GLY A 61 6.70 2.39 1.42
C GLY A 61 7.28 2.90 2.74
N ARG A 62 7.96 2.05 3.51
CA ARG A 62 8.45 2.35 4.84
C ARG A 62 9.35 3.59 4.91
N PRO A 63 10.35 3.78 4.03
CA PRO A 63 11.18 4.99 4.06
C PRO A 63 10.36 6.28 3.95
N LEU A 64 9.32 6.27 3.10
CA LEU A 64 8.43 7.43 2.94
C LEU A 64 7.58 7.64 4.21
N ILE A 65 7.08 6.58 4.83
CA ILE A 65 6.34 6.66 6.11
C ILE A 65 7.21 7.30 7.20
N GLU A 66 8.45 6.80 7.35
CA GLU A 66 9.40 7.29 8.36
C GLU A 66 9.80 8.74 8.08
N GLN A 67 9.98 9.12 6.81
CA GLN A 67 10.29 10.49 6.43
C GLN A 67 9.12 11.45 6.72
N ILE A 68 7.88 11.07 6.35
CA ILE A 68 6.70 11.90 6.66
C ILE A 68 6.49 12.03 8.16
N ARG A 69 6.69 10.97 8.93
CA ARG A 69 6.62 11.02 10.39
C ARG A 69 7.62 12.02 10.99
N LYS A 70 8.83 12.06 10.42
CA LYS A 70 9.91 12.95 10.88
C LYS A 70 9.65 14.41 10.48
N ASP A 71 9.32 14.66 9.22
CA ASP A 71 9.25 16.01 8.66
C ASP A 71 7.92 16.71 8.92
N TYR A 72 6.86 15.92 9.11
CA TYR A 72 5.47 16.39 9.25
C TYR A 72 4.79 15.76 10.48
N PRO A 73 5.30 15.98 11.70
CA PRO A 73 4.81 15.33 12.92
C PRO A 73 3.37 15.71 13.30
N GLN A 74 2.81 16.75 12.69
CA GLN A 74 1.41 17.16 12.86
C GLN A 74 0.42 16.18 12.23
N TYR A 75 0.85 15.37 11.24
CA TYR A 75 0.00 14.36 10.64
C TYR A 75 0.06 13.04 11.39
N LYS A 76 -1.08 12.41 11.53
CA LYS A 76 -1.18 11.03 11.97
C LYS A 76 -1.15 10.08 10.78
N ILE A 77 -0.57 8.92 10.98
CA ILE A 77 -0.39 7.93 9.93
C ILE A 77 -1.34 6.77 10.13
N LEU A 78 -2.19 6.54 9.13
CA LEU A 78 -2.96 5.31 8.98
C LEU A 78 -2.23 4.39 8.01
N LEU A 79 -1.91 3.18 8.44
CA LEU A 79 -1.32 2.13 7.61
C LEU A 79 -2.32 0.98 7.45
N THR A 80 -2.59 0.58 6.22
CA THR A 80 -3.48 -0.54 5.93
C THR A 80 -2.79 -1.64 5.15
N PHE A 81 -3.15 -2.88 5.47
CA PHE A 81 -2.71 -4.08 4.76
C PHE A 81 -3.90 -4.83 4.18
N PHE A 82 -3.70 -5.52 3.07
CA PHE A 82 -4.69 -6.46 2.55
C PHE A 82 -4.38 -7.89 2.97
N SER A 83 -3.10 -8.27 2.99
CA SER A 83 -2.68 -9.63 3.34
C SER A 83 -2.26 -9.74 4.81
N PRO A 84 -2.56 -10.88 5.47
CA PRO A 84 -2.04 -11.20 6.80
C PRO A 84 -0.52 -11.17 6.89
N SER A 85 0.21 -11.44 5.80
CA SER A 85 1.68 -11.41 5.78
C SER A 85 2.25 -10.01 6.11
N GLY A 86 1.53 -8.95 5.79
CA GLY A 86 1.89 -7.60 6.18
C GLY A 86 1.40 -7.26 7.58
N TYR A 87 0.09 -7.44 7.81
CA TYR A 87 -0.55 -7.03 9.05
C TYR A 87 0.01 -7.76 10.27
N GLU A 88 0.08 -9.10 10.26
CA GLU A 88 0.52 -9.88 11.43
C GLU A 88 1.97 -9.55 11.84
N VAL A 89 2.81 -9.22 10.88
CA VAL A 89 4.22 -8.86 11.14
C VAL A 89 4.36 -7.42 11.60
N ARG A 90 3.49 -6.51 11.14
CA ARG A 90 3.64 -5.06 11.33
C ARG A 90 2.52 -4.39 12.15
N LYS A 91 1.60 -5.13 12.73
CA LYS A 91 0.50 -4.59 13.56
C LYS A 91 0.95 -3.77 14.76
N ASN A 92 2.21 -3.92 15.19
CA ASN A 92 2.83 -3.15 16.26
C ASN A 92 3.93 -2.20 15.74
N TYR A 93 3.90 -1.82 14.47
CA TYR A 93 4.89 -0.89 13.92
C TYR A 93 4.66 0.51 14.47
N GLU A 94 5.68 1.06 15.14
CA GLU A 94 5.62 2.35 15.85
C GLU A 94 5.57 3.57 14.92
N GLY A 95 5.89 3.39 13.63
CA GLY A 95 5.86 4.45 12.63
C GLY A 95 4.44 4.83 12.15
N ALA A 96 3.38 4.14 12.60
CA ALA A 96 2.00 4.44 12.27
C ALA A 96 1.11 4.50 13.51
N ASP A 97 0.14 5.44 13.54
CA ASP A 97 -0.77 5.64 14.68
C ASP A 97 -1.91 4.62 14.68
N ILE A 98 -2.37 4.26 13.50
CA ILE A 98 -3.41 3.24 13.31
C ILE A 98 -2.95 2.25 12.26
N ILE A 99 -3.04 0.97 12.58
CA ILE A 99 -2.74 -0.12 11.66
C ILE A 99 -3.94 -1.05 11.61
N THR A 100 -4.44 -1.35 10.39
CA THR A 100 -5.59 -2.23 10.21
C THR A 100 -5.57 -2.91 8.84
N TYR A 101 -6.49 -3.84 8.62
CA TYR A 101 -6.75 -4.36 7.29
C TYR A 101 -7.52 -3.35 6.45
N LEU A 102 -7.30 -3.36 5.13
CA LEU A 102 -8.16 -2.69 4.18
C LEU A 102 -9.30 -3.66 3.81
N PRO A 103 -10.56 -3.31 4.09
CA PRO A 103 -11.70 -4.14 3.65
C PRO A 103 -11.76 -4.26 2.13
N ILE A 104 -12.22 -5.43 1.64
CA ILE A 104 -12.38 -5.68 0.20
C ILE A 104 -13.15 -4.55 -0.48
N ASP A 105 -12.78 -4.21 -1.71
CA ASP A 105 -13.22 -3.01 -2.43
C ASP A 105 -14.66 -3.10 -2.96
N THR A 106 -15.62 -3.33 -2.05
CA THR A 106 -17.02 -3.10 -2.35
C THR A 106 -17.39 -1.65 -2.10
N VAL A 107 -18.41 -1.13 -2.79
CA VAL A 107 -18.88 0.25 -2.60
C VAL A 107 -19.23 0.53 -1.12
N GLY A 108 -19.87 -0.45 -0.45
CA GLY A 108 -20.25 -0.33 0.95
C GLY A 108 -19.06 -0.24 1.90
N ASN A 109 -18.04 -1.08 1.69
CA ASN A 109 -16.83 -1.09 2.50
C ASN A 109 -16.02 0.19 2.30
N ALA A 110 -15.78 0.58 1.05
CA ALA A 110 -15.04 1.79 0.73
C ALA A 110 -15.68 3.04 1.33
N ARG A 111 -17.02 3.17 1.22
CA ARG A 111 -17.76 4.28 1.83
C ARG A 111 -17.65 4.30 3.35
N ARG A 112 -17.81 3.14 4.01
CA ARG A 112 -17.75 3.05 5.48
C ARG A 112 -16.35 3.38 6.00
N PHE A 113 -15.33 2.81 5.36
CA PHE A 113 -13.93 3.05 5.70
C PHE A 113 -13.55 4.53 5.56
N LEU A 114 -13.77 5.11 4.37
CA LEU A 114 -13.41 6.50 4.09
C LEU A 114 -14.28 7.52 4.85
N ARG A 115 -15.46 7.12 5.35
CA ARG A 115 -16.23 7.96 6.26
C ARG A 115 -15.64 7.95 7.67
N ALA A 116 -15.05 6.83 8.09
CA ALA A 116 -14.47 6.70 9.40
C ALA A 116 -13.13 7.46 9.53
N VAL A 117 -12.24 7.39 8.52
CA VAL A 117 -10.89 7.98 8.64
C VAL A 117 -10.75 9.37 8.02
N ARG A 118 -11.43 9.67 6.91
CA ARG A 118 -11.35 10.96 6.17
C ARG A 118 -9.89 11.44 5.97
N PRO A 119 -9.07 10.68 5.24
CA PRO A 119 -7.67 11.04 5.09
C PRO A 119 -7.51 12.36 4.31
N VAL A 120 -6.45 13.14 4.61
CA VAL A 120 -6.11 14.36 3.86
C VAL A 120 -5.34 14.05 2.59
N MET A 121 -4.67 12.90 2.52
CA MET A 121 -4.01 12.35 1.34
C MET A 121 -3.83 10.84 1.50
N ALA A 122 -3.61 10.14 0.37
CA ALA A 122 -3.42 8.70 0.36
C ALA A 122 -2.25 8.28 -0.53
N PHE A 123 -1.47 7.31 -0.06
CA PHE A 123 -0.36 6.69 -0.77
C PHE A 123 -0.63 5.20 -0.96
N PHE A 124 -0.66 4.76 -2.22
CA PHE A 124 -0.82 3.36 -2.58
C PHE A 124 0.52 2.82 -3.11
N ILE A 125 1.00 1.76 -2.47
CA ILE A 125 2.31 1.19 -2.81
C ILE A 125 2.14 0.14 -3.89
N LYS A 126 2.89 0.26 -4.99
CA LYS A 126 2.87 -0.60 -6.18
C LYS A 126 1.53 -0.62 -6.94
N TYR A 127 0.91 -1.81 -7.06
CA TYR A 127 -0.20 -2.11 -8.00
C TYR A 127 -1.57 -2.08 -7.35
N GLU A 128 -1.75 -1.30 -6.32
CA GLU A 128 -2.95 -1.24 -5.51
C GLU A 128 -3.99 -0.29 -6.13
N PHE A 129 -4.69 -0.76 -7.18
CA PHE A 129 -5.66 0.02 -7.94
C PHE A 129 -7.11 -0.33 -7.54
N TRP A 130 -7.48 0.02 -6.33
CA TRP A 130 -8.77 -0.25 -5.71
C TRP A 130 -9.84 0.72 -6.21
N TYR A 131 -10.65 0.28 -7.17
CA TYR A 131 -11.57 1.11 -7.96
C TYR A 131 -12.50 1.99 -7.13
N ASN A 132 -13.21 1.40 -6.14
CA ASN A 132 -14.20 2.16 -5.35
C ASN A 132 -13.51 3.13 -4.38
N TYR A 133 -12.43 2.70 -3.71
CA TYR A 133 -11.64 3.58 -2.86
C TYR A 133 -11.12 4.78 -3.64
N LEU A 134 -10.48 4.54 -4.77
CA LEU A 134 -9.88 5.58 -5.60
C LEU A 134 -10.90 6.57 -6.15
N HIS A 135 -12.04 6.10 -6.66
CA HIS A 135 -13.10 6.99 -7.15
C HIS A 135 -13.75 7.82 -6.03
N ILE A 136 -13.90 7.27 -4.82
CA ILE A 136 -14.44 8.05 -3.69
C ILE A 136 -13.42 9.09 -3.22
N LEU A 137 -12.12 8.76 -3.19
CA LEU A 137 -11.07 9.73 -2.87
C LEU A 137 -11.06 10.87 -3.89
N GLN A 138 -11.08 10.54 -5.18
CA GLN A 138 -11.16 11.53 -6.26
C GLN A 138 -12.41 12.41 -6.15
N TYR A 139 -13.59 11.82 -5.92
CA TYR A 139 -14.83 12.57 -5.73
C TYR A 139 -14.80 13.55 -4.54
N ARG A 140 -13.95 13.29 -3.56
CA ARG A 140 -13.76 14.12 -2.37
C ARG A 140 -12.57 15.06 -2.49
N ASP A 141 -11.97 15.18 -3.66
CA ASP A 141 -10.77 15.98 -3.92
C ASP A 141 -9.59 15.66 -2.99
N ILE A 142 -9.51 14.40 -2.53
CA ILE A 142 -8.40 13.91 -1.71
C ILE A 142 -7.28 13.44 -2.64
N PRO A 143 -6.07 14.04 -2.56
CA PRO A 143 -4.96 13.66 -3.42
C PRO A 143 -4.49 12.23 -3.12
N VAL A 144 -4.27 11.48 -4.21
CA VAL A 144 -3.82 10.09 -4.17
C VAL A 144 -2.54 9.94 -4.97
N TYR A 145 -1.57 9.28 -4.36
CA TYR A 145 -0.25 9.05 -4.94
C TYR A 145 0.03 7.56 -5.08
N SER A 146 0.52 7.14 -6.25
CA SER A 146 1.04 5.79 -6.45
C SER A 146 2.56 5.80 -6.29
N VAL A 147 3.09 4.92 -5.45
CA VAL A 147 4.51 4.90 -5.11
C VAL A 147 5.14 3.58 -5.50
N SER A 148 6.33 3.67 -6.13
CA SER A 148 7.11 2.49 -6.55
C SER A 148 6.38 1.57 -7.53
N SER A 149 5.51 2.13 -8.35
CA SER A 149 4.78 1.38 -9.39
C SER A 149 5.68 1.09 -10.58
N ILE A 150 5.48 -0.06 -11.21
CA ILE A 150 6.09 -0.41 -12.49
C ILE A 150 4.98 -0.85 -13.46
N PHE A 151 4.96 -0.29 -14.64
CA PHE A 151 3.97 -0.62 -15.66
C PHE A 151 4.60 -1.43 -16.79
N ARG A 152 3.82 -2.33 -17.39
CA ARG A 152 4.24 -3.18 -18.50
C ARG A 152 3.20 -3.12 -19.61
N PRO A 153 3.62 -3.24 -20.90
CA PRO A 153 2.70 -3.12 -22.03
C PRO A 153 1.61 -4.18 -22.10
N ASP A 154 1.83 -5.33 -21.47
CA ASP A 154 0.89 -6.47 -21.43
C ASP A 154 -0.22 -6.29 -20.40
N GLN A 155 -0.11 -5.33 -19.47
CA GLN A 155 -1.13 -5.08 -18.46
C GLN A 155 -2.44 -4.57 -19.07
N ILE A 156 -3.55 -4.94 -18.44
CA ILE A 156 -4.91 -4.67 -18.87
C ILE A 156 -5.19 -3.18 -19.14
N PHE A 157 -4.53 -2.27 -18.42
CA PHE A 157 -4.72 -0.83 -18.55
C PHE A 157 -4.38 -0.27 -19.94
N PHE A 158 -3.46 -0.94 -20.64
CA PHE A 158 -2.94 -0.54 -21.96
C PHE A 158 -3.60 -1.30 -23.11
N LYS A 159 -4.49 -2.25 -22.81
CA LYS A 159 -5.23 -3.02 -23.81
C LYS A 159 -6.53 -2.32 -24.19
N TRP A 160 -6.95 -2.45 -25.46
CA TRP A 160 -8.17 -1.83 -25.95
C TRP A 160 -9.42 -2.23 -25.16
N TYR A 161 -9.50 -3.49 -24.70
CA TYR A 161 -10.59 -4.03 -23.89
C TYR A 161 -10.50 -3.62 -22.41
N GLY A 162 -9.36 -3.17 -21.96
CA GLY A 162 -9.11 -2.74 -20.58
C GLY A 162 -9.31 -1.24 -20.33
N ARG A 163 -9.59 -0.45 -21.38
CA ARG A 163 -9.73 1.03 -21.29
C ARG A 163 -10.72 1.47 -20.22
N GLY A 164 -11.83 0.74 -20.04
CA GLY A 164 -12.82 1.05 -19.02
C GLY A 164 -12.26 0.96 -17.60
N TYR A 165 -11.47 -0.07 -17.34
CA TYR A 165 -10.78 -0.24 -16.05
C TYR A 165 -9.57 0.70 -15.92
N GLY A 166 -8.86 0.96 -17.00
CA GLY A 166 -7.73 1.88 -17.04
C GLY A 166 -8.06 3.31 -16.58
N ARG A 167 -9.34 3.70 -16.59
CA ARG A 167 -9.79 4.98 -16.03
C ARG A 167 -9.49 5.13 -14.55
N VAL A 168 -9.35 4.03 -13.81
CA VAL A 168 -8.99 4.05 -12.38
C VAL A 168 -7.62 4.72 -12.15
N LEU A 169 -6.71 4.61 -13.12
CA LEU A 169 -5.40 5.28 -13.03
C LEU A 169 -5.53 6.80 -13.06
N LYS A 170 -6.59 7.36 -13.62
CA LYS A 170 -6.84 8.81 -13.64
C LYS A 170 -7.33 9.36 -12.29
N CYS A 171 -7.59 8.49 -11.32
CA CYS A 171 -7.90 8.90 -9.95
C CYS A 171 -6.66 9.30 -9.15
N PHE A 172 -5.46 8.97 -9.65
CA PHE A 172 -4.23 9.35 -8.99
C PHE A 172 -3.82 10.79 -9.38
N SER A 173 -3.40 11.55 -8.39
CA SER A 173 -2.85 12.90 -8.57
C SER A 173 -1.46 12.85 -9.18
N ARG A 174 -0.64 11.85 -8.79
CA ARG A 174 0.72 11.64 -9.33
C ARG A 174 1.17 10.20 -9.17
N PHE A 175 2.01 9.76 -10.11
CA PHE A 175 2.70 8.48 -10.07
C PHE A 175 4.20 8.66 -9.84
N PHE A 176 4.73 7.96 -8.85
CA PHE A 176 6.15 7.77 -8.62
C PHE A 176 6.52 6.37 -9.11
N VAL A 177 7.06 6.29 -10.33
CA VAL A 177 7.33 5.03 -11.03
C VAL A 177 8.79 4.61 -10.96
N GLN A 178 9.06 3.34 -11.19
CA GLN A 178 10.41 2.80 -11.07
C GLN A 178 11.29 3.06 -12.29
N ASN A 179 10.71 3.24 -13.49
CA ASN A 179 11.48 3.36 -14.75
C ASN A 179 10.77 4.25 -15.79
N GLU A 180 11.53 4.66 -16.79
CA GLU A 180 11.02 5.50 -17.90
C GLU A 180 9.96 4.80 -18.73
N GLU A 181 10.08 3.48 -18.97
CA GLU A 181 9.06 2.72 -19.70
C GLU A 181 7.67 2.86 -19.07
N SER A 182 7.60 2.78 -17.72
CA SER A 182 6.34 2.97 -16.98
C SER A 182 5.76 4.37 -17.19
N LYS A 183 6.61 5.40 -17.18
CA LYS A 183 6.20 6.78 -17.43
C LYS A 183 5.68 6.96 -18.85
N GLU A 184 6.37 6.40 -19.85
CA GLU A 184 5.93 6.43 -21.24
C GLU A 184 4.58 5.74 -21.45
N LEU A 185 4.37 4.58 -20.80
CA LEU A 185 3.10 3.85 -20.86
C LEU A 185 1.95 4.67 -20.28
N LEU A 186 2.16 5.35 -19.14
CA LEU A 186 1.18 6.25 -18.55
C LEU A 186 0.88 7.42 -19.47
N ASN A 187 1.89 8.02 -20.08
CA ASN A 187 1.73 9.12 -21.04
C ASN A 187 0.87 8.69 -22.25
N LYS A 188 1.02 7.46 -22.76
CA LYS A 188 0.23 6.92 -23.88
C LYS A 188 -1.27 6.86 -23.60
N ILE A 189 -1.66 6.78 -22.33
CA ILE A 189 -3.08 6.76 -21.90
C ILE A 189 -3.54 8.13 -21.33
N GLY A 190 -2.73 9.18 -21.52
CA GLY A 190 -3.08 10.54 -21.14
C GLY A 190 -2.88 10.86 -19.65
N ILE A 191 -1.91 10.20 -19.00
CA ILE A 191 -1.47 10.50 -17.65
C ILE A 191 -0.04 11.03 -17.72
N SER A 192 0.09 12.37 -17.62
CA SER A 192 1.37 13.08 -17.75
C SER A 192 2.09 13.29 -16.41
N ASP A 193 1.36 13.23 -15.29
CA ASP A 193 1.93 13.50 -13.97
C ASP A 193 2.58 12.22 -13.39
N ALA A 194 3.69 11.82 -13.99
CA ALA A 194 4.50 10.67 -13.60
C ALA A 194 5.98 11.05 -13.49
N VAL A 195 6.59 10.71 -12.34
CA VAL A 195 8.00 10.96 -12.04
C VAL A 195 8.72 9.65 -11.83
N VAL A 196 9.90 9.50 -12.44
CA VAL A 196 10.75 8.32 -12.22
C VAL A 196 11.58 8.52 -10.98
N VAL A 197 11.43 7.61 -10.02
CA VAL A 197 12.12 7.66 -8.72
C VAL A 197 13.01 6.43 -8.48
N GLY A 198 12.99 5.45 -9.39
CA GLY A 198 13.69 4.18 -9.18
C GLY A 198 12.95 3.21 -8.26
N ASP A 199 13.65 2.15 -7.89
CA ASP A 199 13.10 1.12 -6.99
C ASP A 199 13.44 1.47 -5.53
N THR A 200 12.44 1.85 -4.77
CA THR A 200 12.58 2.25 -3.35
C THR A 200 13.13 1.14 -2.44
N ARG A 201 13.25 -0.10 -2.91
CA ARG A 201 13.95 -1.16 -2.18
C ARG A 201 15.44 -0.86 -2.00
N PHE A 202 16.06 -0.16 -2.94
CA PHE A 202 17.46 0.26 -2.81
C PHE A 202 17.67 1.26 -1.67
N ASP A 203 16.73 2.19 -1.49
CA ASP A 203 16.79 3.14 -0.37
C ASP A 203 16.77 2.39 0.96
N ARG A 204 15.94 1.34 1.05
CA ARG A 204 15.88 0.49 2.24
C ARG A 204 17.18 -0.29 2.49
N VAL A 205 17.80 -0.83 1.44
CA VAL A 205 19.09 -1.52 1.54
C VAL A 205 20.19 -0.56 2.00
N LEU A 206 20.20 0.67 1.48
CA LEU A 206 21.14 1.70 1.92
C LEU A 206 20.96 2.05 3.39
N GLN A 207 19.72 2.28 3.84
CA GLN A 207 19.42 2.53 5.26
C GLN A 207 19.88 1.37 6.16
N ILE A 208 19.64 0.11 5.75
CA ILE A 208 20.09 -1.06 6.51
C ILE A 208 21.63 -1.10 6.55
N LYS A 209 22.29 -0.82 5.43
CA LYS A 209 23.76 -0.76 5.37
C LYS A 209 24.32 0.32 6.30
N GLU A 210 23.75 1.50 6.29
CA GLU A 210 24.17 2.61 7.17
C GLU A 210 23.90 2.31 8.65
N ALA A 211 22.78 1.66 8.96
CA ALA A 211 22.40 1.26 10.31
C ALA A 211 23.06 -0.04 10.78
N SER A 212 23.71 -0.80 9.87
CA SER A 212 24.33 -2.07 10.22
C SER A 212 25.55 -1.84 11.10
N LYS A 213 25.45 -2.25 12.35
CA LYS A 213 26.61 -2.41 13.23
C LYS A 213 27.50 -3.49 12.61
N LYS A 214 28.82 -3.28 12.65
CA LYS A 214 29.81 -4.32 12.32
C LYS A 214 29.42 -5.61 13.03
N LEU A 215 29.23 -6.68 12.26
CA LEU A 215 28.95 -8.00 12.80
C LEU A 215 30.26 -8.78 12.88
N PRO A 216 30.91 -8.93 14.05
CA PRO A 216 32.25 -9.51 14.18
C PRO A 216 32.36 -10.91 13.60
N LEU A 217 31.28 -11.71 13.64
CA LEU A 217 31.22 -13.04 13.05
C LEU A 217 31.24 -13.01 11.51
N VAL A 218 30.58 -12.04 10.91
CA VAL A 218 30.56 -11.87 9.45
C VAL A 218 31.90 -11.32 8.98
N GLU A 219 32.52 -10.41 9.71
CA GLU A 219 33.87 -9.90 9.41
C GLU A 219 34.93 -11.02 9.45
N LYS A 220 34.86 -11.90 10.45
CA LYS A 220 35.72 -13.10 10.52
C LYS A 220 35.54 -14.03 9.31
N PHE A 221 34.30 -14.27 8.92
CA PHE A 221 33.97 -15.11 7.77
C PHE A 221 34.44 -14.51 6.46
N VAL A 222 34.23 -13.21 6.25
CA VAL A 222 34.62 -12.49 5.01
C VAL A 222 36.15 -12.30 4.92
N ASN A 223 36.82 -12.08 6.04
CA ASN A 223 38.28 -11.86 6.08
C ASN A 223 39.12 -13.16 6.06
N GLY A 224 38.47 -14.33 5.88
CA GLY A 224 39.17 -15.57 5.62
C GLY A 224 39.93 -16.17 6.80
N ASP A 225 39.60 -15.79 8.03
CA ASP A 225 40.06 -16.50 9.23
C ASP A 225 39.35 -17.85 9.39
N ALA A 226 39.49 -18.69 8.35
CA ALA A 226 39.21 -20.10 8.41
C ALA A 226 40.47 -20.82 8.95
N THR A 227 40.89 -20.44 10.15
CA THR A 227 41.86 -21.22 10.92
C THR A 227 41.17 -21.65 12.18
N ASP A 228 40.48 -22.81 12.08
CA ASP A 228 40.56 -23.86 13.09
C ASP A 228 40.06 -25.17 12.48
N ARG A 229 41.01 -26.07 12.29
CA ARG A 229 40.76 -27.49 12.04
C ARG A 229 40.36 -28.18 13.31
#